data_6028abe81cd011a49fd6a416f81a8a3e
#
_entry.id   6028abe81cd011a49fd6a416f81a8a3e
#
_cell.length_a   1.000
_cell.length_b   1.000
_cell.length_c   1.000
_cell.angle_alpha   90.00
_cell.angle_beta   90.00
_cell.angle_gamma   90.00
#
_symmetry.space_group_name_H-M   'P 1'
#
loop_
_entity.id
_entity.type
_entity.pdbx_description
1 polymer ?
#
loop_
_entity_poly.entity_id
_entity_poly.type
_entity_poly.pdbx_seq_one_letter_code
_entity_poly.pdbx_strand_id
1 'polypeptide(L)'
;MNAPQAPASPATASPALPVQPPAGNPKRRKALTALASVVVVAGLGWAAYEYLVASHYESTDNAYVQGNVIQITPQIGGTVVALMADDTDFVKAGQPLVQLDPADARVALDQAEAALAQAVRQARTLYANNGALGAQIALRNAEVSKANSDIARAADDLARRQSLVGNGAVSKEELNHAQTQLANAESALAAAQAGVTAAREQLASNQALTDGTAIEQHPGVLVAAAKVREAFLASSRTALMAPVDGFVAKRTVQLGQRVAAGTPLMSVIALNQVWVDANFKEVQLRHIRIGQPVTLVADLYGKKVDYHGTVAGLGAGTGAAFSLLPAQNATGNWIKVVQRVPVRIALDPKQLGEHPLRVGLSMDAEVDVSNQGGKALADAPRQAAQAHTQAFTVHDDAANDEIRRVIAANSGKGVKTVKTVSPAPAPQPVDGGSAVLPH
;
A
#
# COMPACT_ATOMS: atom_id res chain seq x y z
N MET A 1 73.47 -22.65 83.83
CA MET A 1 73.53 -22.27 85.27
C MET A 1 72.14 -21.93 85.76
N ASN A 2 71.81 -22.57 86.88
CA ASN A 2 70.64 -22.36 87.73
C ASN A 2 69.28 -22.84 87.23
N ALA A 3 68.90 -23.99 87.56
CA ALA A 3 68.47 -24.73 88.79
C ALA A 3 66.97 -24.37 89.13
N PRO A 4 66.26 -25.41 89.52
CA PRO A 4 64.79 -25.50 89.48
C PRO A 4 64.17 -25.07 90.83
N GLN A 5 62.96 -24.71 90.85
CA GLN A 5 62.15 -24.66 92.09
C GLN A 5 60.88 -25.46 91.97
N ALA A 6 60.67 -26.18 93.02
CA ALA A 6 59.76 -27.26 93.26
C ALA A 6 58.27 -26.84 93.45
N PRO A 7 57.34 -27.77 93.57
CA PRO A 7 55.91 -27.61 93.39
C PRO A 7 55.16 -27.14 94.64
N ALA A 8 54.15 -26.36 94.48
CA ALA A 8 53.20 -26.02 95.55
C ALA A 8 51.98 -26.95 95.45
N SER A 9 51.60 -27.51 96.56
CA SER A 9 50.50 -28.49 96.80
C SER A 9 49.09 -27.96 96.47
N PRO A 10 48.13 -28.82 96.25
CA PRO A 10 46.81 -28.53 95.78
C PRO A 10 45.90 -27.93 96.84
N ALA A 11 45.23 -26.85 96.52
CA ALA A 11 44.14 -26.26 97.31
C ALA A 11 42.84 -27.05 97.01
N THR A 12 42.26 -27.57 98.06
CA THR A 12 40.99 -28.28 98.15
C THR A 12 39.85 -27.52 97.50
N ALA A 13 39.21 -28.09 96.47
CA ALA A 13 38.02 -27.57 95.82
C ALA A 13 36.81 -27.82 96.74
N SER A 14 36.14 -26.73 97.16
CA SER A 14 34.79 -26.81 97.72
C SER A 14 33.76 -27.19 96.67
N PRO A 15 32.79 -28.04 97.01
CA PRO A 15 31.76 -28.48 96.09
C PRO A 15 30.86 -27.32 95.66
N ALA A 16 30.76 -27.07 94.32
CA ALA A 16 29.84 -26.07 93.76
C ALA A 16 28.40 -26.55 93.94
N LEU A 17 27.59 -25.75 94.57
CA LEU A 17 26.15 -25.93 94.72
C LEU A 17 25.50 -25.94 93.26
N PRO A 18 24.49 -26.82 93.03
CA PRO A 18 23.81 -26.87 91.74
C PRO A 18 23.06 -25.51 91.50
N VAL A 19 23.43 -24.83 90.44
CA VAL A 19 22.68 -23.64 89.96
C VAL A 19 21.33 -24.11 89.47
N GLN A 20 20.28 -23.84 90.25
CA GLN A 20 18.90 -24.06 89.77
C GLN A 20 18.62 -23.08 88.61
N PRO A 21 18.07 -23.55 87.48
CA PRO A 21 17.68 -22.71 86.39
C PRO A 21 16.56 -21.76 86.93
N PRO A 22 16.57 -20.45 86.55
CA PRO A 22 15.58 -19.47 86.95
C PRO A 22 14.18 -19.96 86.56
N ALA A 23 13.27 -20.02 87.60
CA ALA A 23 11.88 -20.42 87.41
C ALA A 23 11.25 -19.47 86.36
N GLY A 24 11.00 -19.96 85.18
CA GLY A 24 10.45 -19.20 84.06
C GLY A 24 9.07 -18.64 84.40
N ASN A 25 8.94 -17.31 84.41
CA ASN A 25 7.72 -16.61 84.76
C ASN A 25 6.56 -17.08 83.81
N PRO A 26 5.52 -17.78 84.33
CA PRO A 26 4.45 -18.34 83.47
C PRO A 26 3.68 -17.33 82.66
N LYS A 27 3.64 -16.08 83.07
CA LYS A 27 3.05 -14.97 82.33
C LYS A 27 3.88 -14.60 81.07
N ARG A 28 5.22 -14.69 81.16
CA ARG A 28 6.15 -14.44 80.05
C ARG A 28 6.09 -15.53 79.00
N ARG A 29 5.94 -16.82 79.43
CA ARG A 29 5.71 -17.96 78.49
C ARG A 29 4.37 -17.84 77.74
N LYS A 30 3.28 -17.48 78.47
CA LYS A 30 1.97 -17.25 77.84
C LYS A 30 1.99 -16.09 76.88
N ALA A 31 2.70 -14.98 77.20
CA ALA A 31 2.85 -13.83 76.31
C ALA A 31 3.67 -14.19 75.07
N LEU A 32 4.76 -14.96 75.21
CA LEU A 32 5.58 -15.42 74.09
C LEU A 32 4.83 -16.42 73.19
N THR A 33 4.04 -17.34 73.79
CA THR A 33 3.20 -18.25 72.97
C THR A 33 2.07 -17.50 72.28
N ALA A 34 1.46 -16.52 72.88
CA ALA A 34 0.45 -15.69 72.26
C ALA A 34 1.07 -14.88 71.09
N LEU A 35 2.25 -14.27 71.27
CA LEU A 35 2.95 -13.57 70.20
C LEU A 35 3.35 -14.52 69.04
N ALA A 36 3.87 -15.72 69.38
CA ALA A 36 4.20 -16.74 68.37
C ALA A 36 2.96 -17.18 67.59
N SER A 37 1.83 -17.37 68.28
CA SER A 37 0.56 -17.73 67.63
C SER A 37 0.07 -16.63 66.67
N VAL A 38 0.19 -15.33 67.05
CA VAL A 38 -0.16 -14.21 66.18
C VAL A 38 0.75 -14.17 64.95
N VAL A 39 2.06 -14.37 65.11
CA VAL A 39 3.01 -14.41 63.98
C VAL A 39 2.71 -15.57 63.03
N VAL A 40 2.37 -16.77 63.56
CA VAL A 40 1.99 -17.93 62.76
C VAL A 40 0.69 -17.73 62.02
N VAL A 41 -0.33 -17.12 62.65
CA VAL A 41 -1.61 -16.79 62.01
C VAL A 41 -1.41 -15.73 60.93
N ALA A 42 -0.60 -14.70 61.21
CA ALA A 42 -0.26 -13.66 60.20
C ALA A 42 0.53 -14.26 59.03
N GLY A 43 1.48 -15.16 59.32
CA GLY A 43 2.23 -15.87 58.29
C GLY A 43 1.38 -16.82 57.43
N LEU A 44 0.45 -17.56 58.07
CA LEU A 44 -0.54 -18.36 57.33
C LEU A 44 -1.51 -17.52 56.50
N GLY A 45 -1.97 -16.38 57.07
CA GLY A 45 -2.82 -15.44 56.32
C GLY A 45 -2.09 -14.83 55.12
N TRP A 46 -0.82 -14.45 55.31
CA TRP A 46 0.04 -14.02 54.20
C TRP A 46 0.24 -15.09 53.13
N ALA A 47 0.60 -16.31 53.54
CA ALA A 47 0.80 -17.43 52.63
C ALA A 47 -0.50 -17.80 51.87
N ALA A 48 -1.65 -17.74 52.57
CA ALA A 48 -2.95 -17.94 51.92
C ALA A 48 -3.29 -16.83 50.92
N TYR A 49 -3.01 -15.56 51.25
CA TYR A 49 -3.18 -14.45 50.35
C TYR A 49 -2.29 -14.58 49.11
N GLU A 50 -1.00 -14.88 49.30
CA GLU A 50 -0.04 -15.10 48.21
C GLU A 50 -0.50 -16.23 47.30
N TYR A 51 -0.91 -17.37 47.85
CA TYR A 51 -1.33 -18.52 47.07
C TYR A 51 -2.70 -18.35 46.36
N LEU A 52 -3.67 -17.71 47.01
CA LEU A 52 -5.05 -17.59 46.51
C LEU A 52 -5.27 -16.34 45.63
N VAL A 53 -4.48 -15.29 45.80
CA VAL A 53 -4.69 -14.02 45.11
C VAL A 53 -3.47 -13.60 44.30
N ALA A 54 -2.32 -13.36 44.96
CA ALA A 54 -1.17 -12.75 44.29
C ALA A 54 -0.56 -13.64 43.18
N SER A 55 -0.61 -14.97 43.35
CA SER A 55 -0.12 -15.92 42.33
C SER A 55 -0.93 -15.97 41.05
N HIS A 56 -2.12 -15.34 41.04
CA HIS A 56 -2.96 -15.26 39.83
C HIS A 56 -2.72 -14.01 38.97
N TYR A 57 -1.79 -13.15 39.36
CA TYR A 57 -1.47 -11.92 38.64
C TYR A 57 0.02 -11.87 38.31
N GLU A 58 0.32 -11.58 37.05
CA GLU A 58 1.68 -11.29 36.61
C GLU A 58 1.78 -9.82 36.19
N SER A 59 2.68 -9.07 36.86
CA SER A 59 2.82 -7.64 36.61
C SER A 59 4.19 -7.24 36.10
N THR A 60 4.23 -6.16 35.30
CA THR A 60 5.45 -5.51 34.84
C THR A 60 5.26 -4.01 34.74
N ASP A 61 6.29 -3.28 35.16
CA ASP A 61 6.46 -1.82 35.01
C ASP A 61 7.16 -1.44 33.70
N ASN A 62 7.61 -2.45 32.94
CA ASN A 62 8.32 -2.25 31.68
C ASN A 62 7.37 -2.49 30.51
N ALA A 63 6.35 -1.64 30.40
CA ALA A 63 5.38 -1.65 29.32
C ALA A 63 5.32 -0.27 28.66
N TYR A 64 5.23 -0.26 27.32
CA TYR A 64 5.23 0.96 26.54
C TYR A 64 4.13 0.94 25.49
N VAL A 65 3.47 2.08 25.33
CA VAL A 65 2.50 2.29 24.24
C VAL A 65 3.24 2.29 22.91
N GLN A 66 2.81 1.44 22.00
CA GLN A 66 3.32 1.34 20.64
C GLN A 66 2.20 1.64 19.62
N GLY A 67 2.59 2.04 18.41
CA GLY A 67 1.65 2.33 17.34
C GLY A 67 2.33 2.25 15.98
N ASN A 68 1.52 2.14 14.94
CA ASN A 68 2.04 2.19 13.57
C ASN A 68 2.46 3.61 13.22
N VAL A 69 3.75 3.81 12.99
CA VAL A 69 4.32 5.06 12.48
C VAL A 69 4.35 4.97 10.97
N ILE A 70 3.40 5.64 10.31
CA ILE A 70 3.23 5.61 8.86
C ILE A 70 4.05 6.75 8.27
N GLN A 71 5.09 6.39 7.51
CA GLN A 71 5.92 7.36 6.81
C GLN A 71 5.27 7.80 5.51
N ILE A 72 5.10 9.10 5.32
CA ILE A 72 4.60 9.71 4.10
C ILE A 72 5.77 9.96 3.17
N THR A 73 5.79 9.24 2.07
CA THR A 73 6.85 9.33 1.05
C THR A 73 6.25 9.68 -0.31
N PRO A 74 6.86 10.57 -1.11
CA PRO A 74 6.40 10.86 -2.45
C PRO A 74 6.71 9.69 -3.39
N GLN A 75 5.79 9.41 -4.32
CA GLN A 75 5.99 8.41 -5.38
C GLN A 75 6.75 8.98 -6.58
N ILE A 76 6.77 10.32 -6.71
CA ILE A 76 7.50 11.05 -7.75
C ILE A 76 8.40 12.10 -7.10
N GLY A 77 9.49 12.46 -7.78
CA GLY A 77 10.34 13.57 -7.33
C GLY A 77 9.78 14.93 -7.75
N GLY A 78 10.04 15.96 -6.96
CA GLY A 78 9.59 17.31 -7.27
C GLY A 78 10.04 18.33 -6.22
N THR A 79 9.72 19.61 -6.43
CA THR A 79 9.91 20.68 -5.46
C THR A 79 8.65 20.87 -4.61
N VAL A 80 8.78 21.00 -3.31
CA VAL A 80 7.66 21.24 -2.41
C VAL A 80 7.17 22.68 -2.54
N VAL A 81 5.93 22.86 -2.97
CA VAL A 81 5.32 24.18 -3.16
C VAL A 81 4.32 24.56 -2.08
N ALA A 82 3.78 23.58 -1.35
CA ALA A 82 2.90 23.83 -0.21
C ALA A 82 3.00 22.71 0.83
N LEU A 83 2.87 23.11 2.08
CA LEU A 83 2.73 22.22 3.25
C LEU A 83 1.37 22.55 3.89
N MET A 84 0.50 21.54 4.02
CA MET A 84 -0.88 21.70 4.49
C MET A 84 -1.11 21.12 5.89
N ALA A 85 -0.08 20.48 6.47
CA ALA A 85 -0.07 19.97 7.82
C ALA A 85 1.33 20.13 8.43
N ASP A 86 1.37 20.42 9.73
CA ASP A 86 2.60 20.56 10.51
C ASP A 86 2.58 19.58 11.70
N ASP A 87 3.68 19.57 12.45
CA ASP A 87 3.82 18.73 13.64
C ASP A 87 2.65 18.98 14.61
N THR A 88 2.13 17.91 15.18
CA THR A 88 0.98 17.89 16.10
C THR A 88 -0.41 18.05 15.49
N ASP A 89 -0.52 18.35 14.20
CA ASP A 89 -1.82 18.48 13.54
C ASP A 89 -2.53 17.13 13.41
N PHE A 90 -3.87 17.17 13.59
CA PHE A 90 -4.72 16.03 13.25
C PHE A 90 -5.09 16.07 11.75
N VAL A 91 -4.93 14.93 11.07
CA VAL A 91 -5.21 14.78 9.65
C VAL A 91 -6.16 13.61 9.40
N LYS A 92 -7.00 13.73 8.39
CA LYS A 92 -7.94 12.69 7.96
C LYS A 92 -7.39 11.94 6.76
N ALA A 93 -7.74 10.66 6.63
CA ALA A 93 -7.46 9.87 5.44
C ALA A 93 -7.95 10.57 4.18
N GLY A 94 -7.11 10.64 3.14
CA GLY A 94 -7.39 11.38 1.91
C GLY A 94 -7.21 12.90 1.99
N GLN A 95 -6.81 13.46 3.13
CA GLN A 95 -6.46 14.87 3.24
C GLN A 95 -5.07 15.13 2.63
N PRO A 96 -4.91 16.16 1.77
CA PRO A 96 -3.60 16.52 1.24
C PRO A 96 -2.70 17.07 2.37
N LEU A 97 -1.46 16.59 2.40
CA LEU A 97 -0.45 16.94 3.40
C LEU A 97 0.66 17.80 2.81
N VAL A 98 1.13 17.42 1.63
CA VAL A 98 2.23 18.08 0.92
C VAL A 98 1.85 18.19 -0.54
N GLN A 99 2.09 19.37 -1.14
CA GLN A 99 1.95 19.60 -2.56
C GLN A 99 3.34 19.76 -3.20
N LEU A 100 3.63 18.93 -4.18
CA LEU A 100 4.78 19.09 -5.07
C LEU A 100 4.38 19.99 -6.26
N ASP A 101 5.37 20.61 -6.88
CA ASP A 101 5.18 21.40 -8.11
C ASP A 101 4.59 20.51 -9.22
N PRO A 102 3.40 20.82 -9.74
CA PRO A 102 2.75 20.01 -10.75
C PRO A 102 3.17 20.39 -12.19
N ALA A 103 4.03 21.39 -12.39
CA ALA A 103 4.30 21.97 -13.72
C ALA A 103 4.80 20.91 -14.71
N ASP A 104 5.84 20.15 -14.34
CA ASP A 104 6.43 19.12 -15.20
C ASP A 104 5.43 17.98 -15.48
N ALA A 105 4.66 17.58 -14.47
CA ALA A 105 3.66 16.51 -14.59
C ALA A 105 2.49 16.94 -15.50
N ARG A 106 2.07 18.22 -15.46
CA ARG A 106 1.04 18.75 -16.36
C ARG A 106 1.52 18.77 -17.80
N VAL A 107 2.73 19.26 -18.06
CA VAL A 107 3.30 19.25 -19.41
C VAL A 107 3.41 17.82 -19.96
N ALA A 108 3.81 16.85 -19.14
CA ALA A 108 3.85 15.45 -19.54
C ALA A 108 2.45 14.89 -19.87
N LEU A 109 1.43 15.27 -19.11
CA LEU A 109 0.04 14.88 -19.37
C LEU A 109 -0.47 15.48 -20.68
N ASP A 110 -0.26 16.78 -20.90
CA ASP A 110 -0.66 17.46 -22.13
C ASP A 110 -0.01 16.83 -23.37
N GLN A 111 1.27 16.46 -23.28
CA GLN A 111 1.99 15.75 -24.34
C GLN A 111 1.40 14.36 -24.61
N ALA A 112 1.08 13.61 -23.55
CA ALA A 112 0.48 12.28 -23.68
C ALA A 112 -0.94 12.36 -24.28
N GLU A 113 -1.75 13.35 -23.90
CA GLU A 113 -3.08 13.59 -24.48
C GLU A 113 -2.99 13.95 -25.96
N ALA A 114 -2.05 14.82 -26.34
CA ALA A 114 -1.81 15.17 -27.74
C ALA A 114 -1.39 13.94 -28.58
N ALA A 115 -0.53 13.08 -28.01
CA ALA A 115 -0.12 11.84 -28.66
C ALA A 115 -1.30 10.84 -28.80
N LEU A 116 -2.17 10.73 -27.79
CA LEU A 116 -3.39 9.93 -27.87
C LEU A 116 -4.33 10.48 -28.95
N ALA A 117 -4.55 11.78 -28.99
CA ALA A 117 -5.37 12.42 -30.02
C ALA A 117 -4.82 12.17 -31.43
N GLN A 118 -3.51 12.18 -31.59
CA GLN A 118 -2.85 11.83 -32.87
C GLN A 118 -3.05 10.36 -33.23
N ALA A 119 -2.86 9.43 -32.28
CA ALA A 119 -3.07 8.00 -32.51
C ALA A 119 -4.51 7.68 -32.92
N VAL A 120 -5.50 8.31 -32.27
CA VAL A 120 -6.93 8.16 -32.63
C VAL A 120 -7.18 8.65 -34.06
N ARG A 121 -6.63 9.81 -34.45
CA ARG A 121 -6.77 10.30 -35.84
C ARG A 121 -6.08 9.41 -36.86
N GLN A 122 -4.91 8.86 -36.55
CA GLN A 122 -4.21 7.89 -37.42
C GLN A 122 -5.02 6.60 -37.58
N ALA A 123 -5.50 6.01 -36.48
CA ALA A 123 -6.38 4.85 -36.56
C ALA A 123 -7.61 5.15 -37.43
N ARG A 124 -8.30 6.26 -37.20
CA ARG A 124 -9.45 6.69 -37.97
C ARG A 124 -9.14 6.80 -39.47
N THR A 125 -7.96 7.26 -39.86
CA THR A 125 -7.53 7.32 -41.25
C THR A 125 -7.40 5.94 -41.89
N LEU A 126 -6.86 4.94 -41.13
CA LEU A 126 -6.77 3.56 -41.59
C LEU A 126 -8.17 2.96 -41.87
N TYR A 127 -9.13 3.20 -40.97
CA TYR A 127 -10.53 2.73 -41.18
C TYR A 127 -11.21 3.46 -42.36
N ALA A 128 -10.97 4.75 -42.55
CA ALA A 128 -11.50 5.50 -43.72
C ALA A 128 -10.92 4.98 -45.02
N ASN A 129 -9.65 4.58 -45.06
CA ASN A 129 -8.99 3.99 -46.21
C ASN A 129 -9.66 2.69 -46.71
N ASN A 130 -10.21 1.85 -45.82
CA ASN A 130 -10.97 0.69 -46.20
C ASN A 130 -12.15 1.04 -47.13
N GLY A 131 -12.85 2.13 -46.84
CA GLY A 131 -13.94 2.65 -47.69
C GLY A 131 -13.45 3.09 -49.07
N ALA A 132 -12.33 3.82 -49.13
CA ALA A 132 -11.74 4.26 -50.41
C ALA A 132 -11.27 3.07 -51.26
N LEU A 133 -10.61 2.07 -50.67
CA LEU A 133 -10.19 0.84 -51.35
C LEU A 133 -11.38 0.01 -51.81
N GLY A 134 -12.47 -0.02 -51.04
CA GLY A 134 -13.72 -0.66 -51.47
C GLY A 134 -14.33 0.03 -52.67
N ALA A 135 -14.34 1.35 -52.77
CA ALA A 135 -14.77 2.11 -53.95
C ALA A 135 -13.87 1.84 -55.16
N GLN A 136 -12.56 1.67 -54.96
CA GLN A 136 -11.64 1.30 -56.04
C GLN A 136 -11.92 -0.10 -56.60
N ILE A 137 -12.27 -1.06 -55.77
CA ILE A 137 -12.70 -2.39 -56.23
C ILE A 137 -13.97 -2.29 -57.08
N ALA A 138 -14.95 -1.46 -56.68
CA ALA A 138 -16.17 -1.24 -57.45
C ALA A 138 -15.85 -0.66 -58.83
N LEU A 139 -14.91 0.30 -58.92
CA LEU A 139 -14.43 0.84 -60.21
C LEU A 139 -13.81 -0.27 -61.08
N ARG A 140 -12.92 -1.10 -60.56
CA ARG A 140 -12.30 -2.22 -61.30
C ARG A 140 -13.32 -3.26 -61.73
N ASN A 141 -14.35 -3.52 -60.95
CA ASN A 141 -15.46 -4.41 -61.37
C ASN A 141 -16.27 -3.83 -62.57
N ALA A 142 -16.43 -2.52 -62.63
CA ALA A 142 -17.04 -1.89 -63.79
C ALA A 142 -16.21 -2.04 -65.08
N GLU A 143 -14.87 -2.01 -64.96
CA GLU A 143 -13.93 -2.28 -66.05
C GLU A 143 -14.09 -3.74 -66.55
N VAL A 144 -14.22 -4.71 -65.63
CA VAL A 144 -14.50 -6.13 -65.97
C VAL A 144 -15.86 -6.23 -66.73
N SER A 145 -16.89 -5.54 -66.24
CA SER A 145 -18.20 -5.55 -66.88
C SER A 145 -18.15 -4.95 -68.33
N LYS A 146 -17.35 -3.89 -68.51
CA LYS A 146 -17.08 -3.36 -69.85
C LYS A 146 -16.37 -4.35 -70.75
N ALA A 147 -15.27 -4.98 -70.27
CA ALA A 147 -14.51 -5.96 -71.03
C ALA A 147 -15.38 -7.18 -71.44
N ASN A 148 -16.28 -7.64 -70.57
CA ASN A 148 -17.23 -8.69 -70.88
C ASN A 148 -18.19 -8.28 -72.03
N SER A 149 -18.64 -7.01 -72.03
CA SER A 149 -19.49 -6.49 -73.12
C SER A 149 -18.74 -6.38 -74.46
N ASP A 150 -17.44 -6.06 -74.36
CA ASP A 150 -16.56 -5.98 -75.52
C ASP A 150 -16.33 -7.39 -76.14
N ILE A 151 -16.11 -8.40 -75.28
CA ILE A 151 -16.03 -9.85 -75.74
C ILE A 151 -17.32 -10.27 -76.42
N ALA A 152 -18.48 -10.02 -75.78
CA ALA A 152 -19.77 -10.41 -76.41
C ALA A 152 -19.93 -9.80 -77.78
N ARG A 153 -19.61 -8.54 -77.98
CA ARG A 153 -19.64 -7.85 -79.27
C ARG A 153 -18.67 -8.49 -80.29
N ALA A 154 -17.44 -8.73 -79.88
CA ALA A 154 -16.42 -9.35 -80.74
C ALA A 154 -16.77 -10.79 -81.13
N ALA A 155 -17.34 -11.58 -80.19
CA ALA A 155 -17.81 -12.93 -80.45
C ALA A 155 -19.00 -13.00 -81.44
N ASP A 156 -19.97 -12.07 -81.24
CA ASP A 156 -21.10 -11.93 -82.16
C ASP A 156 -20.65 -11.54 -83.59
N ASP A 157 -19.67 -10.65 -83.71
CA ASP A 157 -19.11 -10.24 -85.00
C ASP A 157 -18.35 -11.43 -85.67
N LEU A 158 -17.52 -12.12 -84.88
CA LEU A 158 -16.83 -13.31 -85.36
C LEU A 158 -17.82 -14.41 -85.88
N ALA A 159 -18.86 -14.72 -85.07
CA ALA A 159 -19.87 -15.70 -85.43
C ALA A 159 -20.60 -15.32 -86.72
N ARG A 160 -20.93 -14.09 -86.92
CA ARG A 160 -21.54 -13.57 -88.12
C ARG A 160 -20.62 -13.66 -89.31
N ARG A 161 -19.34 -13.32 -89.22
CA ARG A 161 -18.35 -13.47 -90.31
C ARG A 161 -18.07 -14.93 -90.65
N GLN A 162 -18.00 -15.79 -89.64
CA GLN A 162 -17.85 -17.25 -89.86
C GLN A 162 -18.97 -17.82 -90.70
N SER A 163 -20.20 -17.47 -90.47
CA SER A 163 -21.37 -17.91 -91.23
C SER A 163 -21.33 -17.43 -92.70
N LEU A 164 -20.68 -16.28 -92.98
CA LEU A 164 -20.61 -15.68 -94.30
C LEU A 164 -19.39 -16.10 -95.14
N VAL A 165 -18.34 -16.62 -94.54
CA VAL A 165 -17.13 -17.13 -95.30
C VAL A 165 -17.47 -18.23 -96.20
N GLY A 166 -18.37 -19.18 -95.80
CA GLY A 166 -18.78 -20.35 -96.63
C GLY A 166 -19.46 -19.97 -97.95
N ASN A 167 -20.06 -18.80 -98.03
CA ASN A 167 -20.76 -18.22 -99.17
C ASN A 167 -19.90 -17.25 -99.99
N GLY A 168 -18.62 -17.06 -99.62
CA GLY A 168 -17.71 -16.11 -100.28
C GLY A 168 -17.96 -14.64 -100.04
N ALA A 169 -18.88 -14.25 -99.15
CA ALA A 169 -19.29 -12.88 -98.87
C ALA A 169 -18.28 -12.13 -97.91
N VAL A 170 -17.39 -12.88 -97.25
CA VAL A 170 -16.36 -12.33 -96.29
C VAL A 170 -15.03 -12.96 -96.65
N SER A 171 -13.95 -12.21 -96.68
CA SER A 171 -12.58 -12.65 -96.97
C SER A 171 -11.99 -13.39 -95.75
N LYS A 172 -11.01 -14.31 -95.96
CA LYS A 172 -10.24 -14.98 -94.92
C LYS A 172 -9.50 -13.99 -94.02
N GLU A 173 -9.07 -12.88 -94.60
CA GLU A 173 -8.38 -11.82 -93.83
C GLU A 173 -9.31 -11.16 -92.85
N GLU A 174 -10.54 -10.81 -93.27
CA GLU A 174 -11.55 -10.24 -92.37
C GLU A 174 -11.96 -11.18 -91.25
N LEU A 175 -11.99 -12.53 -91.53
CA LEU A 175 -12.22 -13.54 -90.49
C LEU A 175 -11.06 -13.52 -89.45
N ASN A 176 -9.81 -13.53 -89.97
CA ASN A 176 -8.63 -13.46 -89.06
C ASN A 176 -8.61 -12.18 -88.23
N HIS A 177 -9.01 -11.05 -88.82
CA HIS A 177 -9.14 -9.78 -88.03
C HIS A 177 -10.18 -9.94 -86.92
N ALA A 178 -11.35 -10.53 -87.17
CA ALA A 178 -12.35 -10.73 -86.12
C ALA A 178 -11.87 -11.69 -85.02
N GLN A 179 -11.14 -12.79 -85.43
CA GLN A 179 -10.50 -13.68 -84.43
C GLN A 179 -9.49 -12.95 -83.54
N THR A 180 -8.63 -12.13 -84.15
CA THR A 180 -7.65 -11.32 -83.41
C THR A 180 -8.35 -10.32 -82.51
N GLN A 181 -9.46 -9.73 -82.91
CA GLN A 181 -10.20 -8.79 -82.11
C GLN A 181 -10.88 -9.47 -80.92
N LEU A 182 -11.40 -10.68 -81.03
CA LEU A 182 -11.87 -11.49 -79.93
C LEU A 182 -10.74 -11.80 -78.94
N ALA A 183 -9.57 -12.31 -79.44
CA ALA A 183 -8.42 -12.59 -78.57
C ALA A 183 -7.90 -11.37 -77.81
N ASN A 184 -7.90 -10.20 -78.44
CA ASN A 184 -7.56 -8.96 -77.80
C ASN A 184 -8.56 -8.57 -76.67
N ALA A 185 -9.88 -8.78 -76.94
CA ALA A 185 -10.92 -8.54 -75.92
C ALA A 185 -10.81 -9.51 -74.74
N GLU A 186 -10.52 -10.77 -74.99
CA GLU A 186 -10.26 -11.81 -73.96
C GLU A 186 -9.02 -11.41 -73.08
N SER A 187 -7.97 -10.99 -73.75
CA SER A 187 -6.75 -10.49 -73.04
C SER A 187 -7.04 -9.24 -72.19
N ALA A 188 -7.89 -8.33 -72.72
CA ALA A 188 -8.33 -7.16 -71.94
C ALA A 188 -9.18 -7.55 -70.71
N LEU A 189 -10.06 -8.58 -70.82
CA LEU A 189 -10.79 -9.11 -69.68
C LEU A 189 -9.85 -9.69 -68.64
N ALA A 190 -8.88 -10.51 -69.05
CA ALA A 190 -7.90 -11.11 -68.16
C ALA A 190 -7.11 -10.01 -67.39
N ALA A 191 -6.70 -8.94 -68.08
CA ALA A 191 -6.04 -7.81 -67.47
C ALA A 191 -6.95 -7.06 -66.49
N ALA A 192 -8.24 -6.83 -66.83
CA ALA A 192 -9.22 -6.21 -65.94
C ALA A 192 -9.48 -7.08 -64.67
N GLN A 193 -9.57 -8.41 -64.79
CA GLN A 193 -9.73 -9.35 -63.69
C GLN A 193 -8.50 -9.34 -62.75
N ALA A 194 -7.28 -9.33 -63.32
CA ALA A 194 -6.05 -9.16 -62.55
C ALA A 194 -6.04 -7.85 -61.78
N GLY A 195 -6.57 -6.74 -62.36
CA GLY A 195 -6.76 -5.45 -61.70
C GLY A 195 -7.70 -5.51 -60.49
N VAL A 196 -8.81 -6.29 -60.58
CA VAL A 196 -9.71 -6.52 -59.45
C VAL A 196 -9.01 -7.30 -58.36
N THR A 197 -8.26 -8.32 -58.67
CA THR A 197 -7.51 -9.11 -57.70
C THR A 197 -6.49 -8.26 -56.99
N ALA A 198 -5.69 -7.47 -57.69
CA ALA A 198 -4.73 -6.53 -57.07
C ALA A 198 -5.40 -5.51 -56.12
N ALA A 199 -6.56 -4.97 -56.51
CA ALA A 199 -7.31 -4.06 -55.66
C ALA A 199 -7.87 -4.73 -54.40
N ARG A 200 -8.29 -6.00 -54.50
CA ARG A 200 -8.74 -6.79 -53.33
C ARG A 200 -7.59 -7.08 -52.36
N GLU A 201 -6.44 -7.47 -52.88
CA GLU A 201 -5.24 -7.71 -52.05
C GLU A 201 -4.80 -6.44 -51.32
N GLN A 202 -4.90 -5.27 -51.96
CA GLN A 202 -4.64 -4.00 -51.34
C GLN A 202 -5.62 -3.67 -50.20
N LEU A 203 -6.93 -3.98 -50.38
CA LEU A 203 -7.91 -3.85 -49.32
C LEU A 203 -7.62 -4.83 -48.17
N ALA A 204 -7.34 -6.10 -48.47
CA ALA A 204 -7.02 -7.10 -47.47
C ALA A 204 -5.79 -6.72 -46.63
N SER A 205 -4.74 -6.19 -47.26
CA SER A 205 -3.56 -5.66 -46.59
C SER A 205 -3.90 -4.52 -45.62
N ASN A 206 -4.79 -3.59 -46.01
CA ASN A 206 -5.22 -2.52 -45.11
C ASN A 206 -6.17 -3.01 -44.01
N GLN A 207 -7.02 -4.00 -44.32
CA GLN A 207 -7.90 -4.64 -43.34
C GLN A 207 -7.12 -5.37 -42.26
N ALA A 208 -6.00 -6.03 -42.59
CA ALA A 208 -5.13 -6.65 -41.58
C ALA A 208 -4.65 -5.70 -40.50
N LEU A 209 -4.65 -4.38 -40.75
CA LEU A 209 -4.31 -3.36 -39.74
C LEU A 209 -5.52 -2.91 -38.90
N THR A 210 -6.74 -3.24 -39.33
CA THR A 210 -7.98 -2.72 -38.74
C THR A 210 -8.97 -3.79 -38.29
N ASP A 211 -8.81 -5.04 -38.75
CA ASP A 211 -9.77 -6.12 -38.50
C ASP A 211 -9.85 -6.52 -37.05
N GLY A 212 -11.07 -6.83 -36.60
CA GLY A 212 -11.36 -7.36 -35.28
C GLY A 212 -11.33 -6.31 -34.14
N THR A 213 -11.03 -5.04 -34.45
CA THR A 213 -10.93 -3.99 -33.42
C THR A 213 -11.75 -2.75 -33.78
N ALA A 214 -12.26 -2.06 -32.76
CA ALA A 214 -12.78 -0.70 -32.92
C ALA A 214 -11.62 0.33 -32.86
N ILE A 215 -11.84 1.55 -33.28
CA ILE A 215 -10.81 2.63 -33.25
C ILE A 215 -10.24 2.77 -31.83
N GLU A 216 -11.10 2.70 -30.81
CA GLU A 216 -10.75 2.80 -29.40
C GLU A 216 -9.86 1.65 -28.90
N GLN A 217 -9.96 0.50 -29.57
CA GLN A 217 -9.22 -0.73 -29.22
C GLN A 217 -8.02 -0.98 -30.15
N HIS A 218 -7.78 -0.08 -31.10
CA HIS A 218 -6.63 -0.20 -31.98
C HIS A 218 -5.32 -0.19 -31.16
N PRO A 219 -4.34 -1.07 -31.43
CA PRO A 219 -3.11 -1.18 -30.62
C PRO A 219 -2.38 0.15 -30.42
N GLY A 220 -2.28 0.97 -31.46
CA GLY A 220 -1.66 2.30 -31.36
C GLY A 220 -2.40 3.24 -30.40
N VAL A 221 -3.73 3.16 -30.36
CA VAL A 221 -4.55 3.96 -29.42
C VAL A 221 -4.39 3.45 -28.00
N LEU A 222 -4.36 2.14 -27.78
CA LEU A 222 -4.14 1.54 -26.45
C LEU A 222 -2.78 1.90 -25.87
N VAL A 223 -1.72 1.87 -26.69
CA VAL A 223 -0.38 2.28 -26.23
C VAL A 223 -0.35 3.77 -25.85
N ALA A 224 -0.98 4.64 -26.64
CA ALA A 224 -1.06 6.06 -26.31
C ALA A 224 -1.95 6.31 -25.08
N ALA A 225 -3.05 5.58 -24.91
CA ALA A 225 -3.91 5.64 -23.74
C ALA A 225 -3.17 5.22 -22.46
N ALA A 226 -2.31 4.19 -22.53
CA ALA A 226 -1.47 3.79 -21.39
C ALA A 226 -0.52 4.90 -20.96
N LYS A 227 0.05 5.67 -21.91
CA LYS A 227 0.90 6.84 -21.61
C LYS A 227 0.12 7.97 -20.96
N VAL A 228 -1.13 8.23 -21.40
CA VAL A 228 -2.01 9.21 -20.73
C VAL A 228 -2.27 8.76 -19.28
N ARG A 229 -2.57 7.48 -19.05
CA ARG A 229 -2.78 6.97 -17.69
C ARG A 229 -1.54 7.15 -16.82
N GLU A 230 -0.35 6.84 -17.33
CA GLU A 230 0.91 7.04 -16.64
C GLU A 230 1.13 8.51 -16.25
N ALA A 231 0.97 9.42 -17.20
CA ALA A 231 1.13 10.86 -16.98
C ALA A 231 0.07 11.43 -16.03
N PHE A 232 -1.19 10.96 -16.13
CA PHE A 232 -2.27 11.34 -15.23
C PHE A 232 -1.98 10.90 -13.79
N LEU A 233 -1.55 9.66 -13.60
CA LEU A 233 -1.15 9.14 -12.28
C LEU A 233 0.06 9.91 -11.72
N ALA A 234 1.03 10.26 -12.55
CA ALA A 234 2.14 11.11 -12.12
C ALA A 234 1.64 12.50 -11.67
N SER A 235 0.72 13.12 -12.42
CA SER A 235 0.11 14.40 -12.05
C SER A 235 -0.68 14.32 -10.74
N SER A 236 -1.48 13.28 -10.55
CA SER A 236 -2.25 13.08 -9.31
C SER A 236 -1.35 12.86 -8.07
N ARG A 237 -0.19 12.22 -8.26
CA ARG A 237 0.79 11.94 -7.21
C ARG A 237 1.62 13.16 -6.78
N THR A 238 1.42 14.32 -7.39
CA THR A 238 2.01 15.57 -6.91
C THR A 238 1.40 16.04 -5.60
N ALA A 239 0.15 15.65 -5.28
CA ALA A 239 -0.48 15.86 -3.99
C ALA A 239 -0.33 14.61 -3.13
N LEU A 240 0.40 14.73 -2.04
CA LEU A 240 0.61 13.63 -1.08
C LEU A 240 -0.53 13.63 -0.08
N MET A 241 -1.30 12.54 -0.06
CA MET A 241 -2.47 12.37 0.81
C MET A 241 -2.12 11.57 2.07
N ALA A 242 -2.83 11.85 3.18
CA ALA A 242 -2.78 11.01 4.37
C ALA A 242 -3.42 9.65 4.08
N PRO A 243 -2.75 8.52 4.35
CA PRO A 243 -3.32 7.18 4.13
C PRO A 243 -4.32 6.76 5.21
N VAL A 244 -4.28 7.37 6.40
CA VAL A 244 -5.10 7.08 7.57
C VAL A 244 -5.43 8.34 8.34
N ASP A 245 -6.46 8.27 9.20
CA ASP A 245 -6.70 9.29 10.21
C ASP A 245 -5.63 9.22 11.30
N GLY A 246 -5.06 10.36 11.70
CA GLY A 246 -4.03 10.37 12.72
C GLY A 246 -3.42 11.73 12.98
N PHE A 247 -2.36 11.74 13.76
CA PHE A 247 -1.61 12.95 14.10
C PHE A 247 -0.26 12.94 13.38
N VAL A 248 0.14 14.11 12.87
CA VAL A 248 1.49 14.30 12.34
C VAL A 248 2.47 14.29 13.54
N ALA A 249 3.36 13.31 13.53
CA ALA A 249 4.32 13.13 14.63
C ALA A 249 5.65 13.84 14.38
N LYS A 250 6.09 13.87 13.12
CA LYS A 250 7.35 14.50 12.75
C LYS A 250 7.34 14.88 11.27
N ARG A 251 7.60 16.14 10.98
CA ARG A 251 7.83 16.68 9.64
C ARG A 251 9.33 16.94 9.45
N THR A 252 9.89 16.40 8.35
CA THR A 252 11.31 16.59 8.01
C THR A 252 11.49 17.48 6.78
N VAL A 253 10.43 17.68 6.00
CA VAL A 253 10.45 18.42 4.74
C VAL A 253 10.21 19.92 4.96
N GLN A 254 10.82 20.76 4.12
CA GLN A 254 10.67 22.21 4.13
C GLN A 254 10.06 22.72 2.80
N LEU A 255 9.42 23.89 2.86
CA LEU A 255 8.93 24.59 1.68
C LEU A 255 10.09 24.94 0.74
N GLY A 256 9.92 24.73 -0.57
CA GLY A 256 10.97 24.95 -1.58
C GLY A 256 12.03 23.84 -1.67
N GLN A 257 11.98 22.84 -0.80
CA GLN A 257 12.90 21.71 -0.85
C GLN A 257 12.60 20.82 -2.05
N ARG A 258 13.64 20.40 -2.78
CA ARG A 258 13.53 19.36 -3.81
C ARG A 258 13.67 17.98 -3.16
N VAL A 259 12.71 17.11 -3.42
CA VAL A 259 12.64 15.76 -2.85
C VAL A 259 12.65 14.72 -3.95
N ALA A 260 13.26 13.55 -3.66
CA ALA A 260 13.24 12.40 -4.55
C ALA A 260 12.10 11.44 -4.16
N ALA A 261 11.66 10.60 -5.09
CA ALA A 261 10.72 9.51 -4.80
C ALA A 261 11.27 8.61 -3.67
N GLY A 262 10.38 8.20 -2.74
CA GLY A 262 10.74 7.36 -1.61
C GLY A 262 11.39 8.09 -0.41
N THR A 263 11.68 9.40 -0.50
CA THR A 263 12.22 10.17 0.64
C THR A 263 11.15 10.38 1.71
N PRO A 264 11.34 10.02 2.98
CA PRO A 264 10.38 10.30 4.04
C PRO A 264 10.23 11.81 4.28
N LEU A 265 9.01 12.34 4.14
CA LEU A 265 8.71 13.76 4.31
C LEU A 265 8.11 14.08 5.68
N MET A 266 7.24 13.21 6.16
CA MET A 266 6.63 13.29 7.50
C MET A 266 6.14 11.93 7.94
N SER A 267 5.77 11.80 9.21
CA SER A 267 5.17 10.59 9.78
C SER A 267 3.81 10.90 10.40
N VAL A 268 2.85 9.99 10.18
CA VAL A 268 1.51 10.05 10.75
C VAL A 268 1.29 8.84 11.64
N ILE A 269 0.71 9.06 12.83
CA ILE A 269 0.41 8.01 13.81
C ILE A 269 -1.10 8.00 14.08
N ALA A 270 -1.73 6.84 13.89
CA ALA A 270 -3.13 6.60 14.22
C ALA A 270 -3.25 6.24 15.72
N LEU A 271 -3.58 7.21 16.56
CA LEU A 271 -3.66 6.99 18.01
C LEU A 271 -4.85 6.14 18.46
N ASN A 272 -5.81 5.89 17.58
CA ASN A 272 -6.94 4.97 17.81
C ASN A 272 -6.57 3.49 17.60
N GLN A 273 -5.37 3.18 17.11
CA GLN A 273 -4.89 1.84 16.80
C GLN A 273 -3.57 1.51 17.52
N VAL A 274 -3.38 2.10 18.70
CA VAL A 274 -2.21 1.82 19.53
C VAL A 274 -2.41 0.52 20.33
N TRP A 275 -1.30 -0.09 20.71
CA TRP A 275 -1.25 -1.25 21.59
C TRP A 275 -0.16 -1.03 22.64
N VAL A 276 -0.07 -1.94 23.60
CA VAL A 276 1.02 -1.91 24.61
C VAL A 276 1.91 -3.12 24.40
N ASP A 277 3.20 -2.90 24.31
CA ASP A 277 4.21 -3.96 24.39
C ASP A 277 4.75 -3.99 25.83
N ALA A 278 4.31 -4.99 26.58
CA ALA A 278 4.70 -5.21 27.98
C ALA A 278 5.79 -6.27 28.05
N ASN A 279 6.94 -5.92 28.63
CA ASN A 279 8.12 -6.78 28.66
C ASN A 279 8.13 -7.60 29.94
N PHE A 280 7.65 -8.84 29.90
CA PHE A 280 7.64 -9.77 31.02
C PHE A 280 8.95 -10.57 31.11
N LYS A 281 9.37 -10.90 32.36
CA LYS A 281 10.52 -11.78 32.59
C LYS A 281 10.23 -13.20 32.10
N GLU A 282 11.25 -13.91 31.66
CA GLU A 282 11.14 -15.29 31.14
C GLU A 282 10.34 -16.21 32.05
N VAL A 283 10.49 -16.09 33.39
CA VAL A 283 9.79 -16.90 34.36
C VAL A 283 8.28 -16.66 34.39
N GLN A 284 7.84 -15.42 34.13
CA GLN A 284 6.45 -15.02 34.16
C GLN A 284 5.66 -15.57 32.95
N LEU A 285 6.36 -15.80 31.83
CA LEU A 285 5.74 -16.33 30.59
C LEU A 285 5.17 -17.74 30.75
N ARG A 286 5.51 -18.45 31.80
CA ARG A 286 4.94 -19.79 32.07
C ARG A 286 3.41 -19.75 32.17
N HIS A 287 2.88 -18.66 32.71
CA HIS A 287 1.45 -18.50 33.02
C HIS A 287 0.71 -17.63 32.01
N ILE A 288 1.41 -16.79 31.21
CA ILE A 288 0.79 -15.88 30.26
C ILE A 288 0.34 -16.64 29.01
N ARG A 289 -0.91 -16.38 28.58
CA ARG A 289 -1.55 -17.00 27.40
C ARG A 289 -2.29 -15.95 26.60
N ILE A 290 -2.42 -16.19 25.29
CA ILE A 290 -3.22 -15.35 24.37
C ILE A 290 -4.67 -15.36 24.81
N GLY A 291 -5.28 -14.17 24.86
CA GLY A 291 -6.68 -13.96 25.25
C GLY A 291 -6.90 -13.66 26.72
N GLN A 292 -5.86 -13.71 27.57
CA GLN A 292 -6.00 -13.33 28.99
C GLN A 292 -6.31 -11.83 29.12
N PRO A 293 -7.15 -11.43 30.08
CA PRO A 293 -7.43 -10.04 30.37
C PRO A 293 -6.24 -9.37 31.06
N VAL A 294 -6.05 -8.09 30.73
CA VAL A 294 -4.96 -7.26 31.25
C VAL A 294 -5.52 -5.93 31.72
N THR A 295 -5.13 -5.53 32.91
CA THR A 295 -5.34 -4.18 33.44
C THR A 295 -4.06 -3.37 33.26
N LEU A 296 -4.19 -2.16 32.72
CA LEU A 296 -3.04 -1.28 32.47
C LEU A 296 -3.30 0.10 33.07
N VAL A 297 -2.27 0.65 33.65
CA VAL A 297 -2.27 2.00 34.24
C VAL A 297 -1.20 2.84 33.54
N ALA A 298 -1.59 3.93 32.90
CA ALA A 298 -0.64 4.84 32.27
C ALA A 298 -0.12 5.85 33.29
N ASP A 299 1.19 6.05 33.32
CA ASP A 299 1.82 7.04 34.22
C ASP A 299 1.25 8.45 34.01
N LEU A 300 0.85 8.78 32.78
CA LEU A 300 0.25 10.07 32.43
C LEU A 300 -1.03 10.38 33.21
N TYR A 301 -1.89 9.38 33.41
CA TYR A 301 -3.19 9.54 34.09
C TYR A 301 -3.19 9.02 35.54
N GLY A 302 -2.13 8.29 35.93
CA GLY A 302 -2.01 7.66 37.23
C GLY A 302 -3.12 6.65 37.50
N LYS A 303 -3.28 6.23 38.74
CA LYS A 303 -4.26 5.21 39.18
C LYS A 303 -5.74 5.62 39.09
N LYS A 304 -6.05 6.73 38.43
CA LYS A 304 -7.44 7.20 38.25
C LYS A 304 -8.10 6.62 36.98
N VAL A 305 -7.29 6.15 36.04
CA VAL A 305 -7.77 5.61 34.75
C VAL A 305 -7.12 4.25 34.54
N ASP A 306 -7.94 3.21 34.60
CA ASP A 306 -7.54 1.86 34.30
C ASP A 306 -7.97 1.53 32.89
N TYR A 307 -6.99 1.14 32.07
CA TYR A 307 -7.24 0.62 30.73
C TYR A 307 -7.39 -0.90 30.80
N HIS A 308 -8.34 -1.41 30.05
CA HIS A 308 -8.56 -2.83 29.88
C HIS A 308 -8.10 -3.28 28.51
N GLY A 309 -7.41 -4.39 28.49
CA GLY A 309 -6.91 -4.99 27.26
C GLY A 309 -6.92 -6.50 27.31
N THR A 310 -6.46 -7.11 26.26
CA THR A 310 -6.27 -8.55 26.16
C THR A 310 -4.92 -8.88 25.57
N VAL A 311 -4.31 -9.98 26.04
CA VAL A 311 -3.06 -10.49 25.44
C VAL A 311 -3.34 -10.90 24.00
N ALA A 312 -2.82 -10.14 23.05
CA ALA A 312 -2.97 -10.38 21.60
C ALA A 312 -1.93 -11.36 21.06
N GLY A 313 -0.76 -11.47 21.71
CA GLY A 313 0.31 -12.36 21.29
C GLY A 313 1.57 -12.17 22.12
N LEU A 314 2.41 -13.19 22.10
CA LEU A 314 3.72 -13.18 22.74
C LEU A 314 4.79 -13.07 21.65
N GLY A 315 5.85 -12.28 21.90
CA GLY A 315 6.98 -12.16 21.01
C GLY A 315 7.71 -13.47 20.79
N ALA A 316 8.15 -13.72 19.57
CA ALA A 316 8.89 -14.95 19.21
C ALA A 316 10.34 -14.98 19.76
N GLY A 317 10.80 -13.89 20.38
CA GLY A 317 12.15 -13.79 20.94
C GLY A 317 12.26 -12.66 21.95
N THR A 318 13.40 -12.63 22.64
CA THR A 318 13.71 -11.60 23.64
C THR A 318 14.12 -10.30 22.96
N GLY A 319 13.95 -9.16 23.63
CA GLY A 319 14.40 -7.86 23.13
C GLY A 319 15.91 -7.85 22.82
N ALA A 320 16.72 -8.58 23.57
CA ALA A 320 18.16 -8.69 23.31
C ALA A 320 18.49 -9.45 22.01
N ALA A 321 17.67 -10.44 21.62
CA ALA A 321 17.88 -11.22 20.39
C ALA A 321 17.65 -10.38 19.11
N PHE A 322 16.82 -9.35 19.18
CA PHE A 322 16.51 -8.44 18.07
C PHE A 322 17.22 -7.09 18.16
N SER A 323 18.11 -6.92 19.14
CA SER A 323 18.93 -5.70 19.27
C SER A 323 19.98 -5.62 18.17
N LEU A 324 20.18 -4.44 17.60
CA LEU A 324 21.26 -4.19 16.61
C LEU A 324 22.65 -4.50 17.16
N LEU A 325 22.84 -4.35 18.47
CA LEU A 325 24.10 -4.68 19.18
C LEU A 325 23.74 -5.56 20.38
N PRO A 326 23.67 -6.90 20.21
CA PRO A 326 23.46 -7.79 21.34
C PRO A 326 24.61 -7.64 22.35
N ALA A 327 24.28 -7.53 23.64
CA ALA A 327 25.29 -7.49 24.70
C ALA A 327 26.07 -8.82 24.68
N GLN A 328 27.34 -8.76 24.30
CA GLN A 328 28.24 -9.92 24.32
C GLN A 328 29.10 -9.87 25.59
N ASN A 329 28.90 -10.84 26.49
CA ASN A 329 29.78 -11.07 27.63
C ASN A 329 30.99 -11.91 27.16
N ALA A 330 31.81 -11.37 26.25
CA ALA A 330 32.94 -12.12 25.66
C ALA A 330 34.18 -12.18 26.55
N THR A 331 34.30 -11.29 27.54
CA THR A 331 35.49 -11.22 28.42
C THR A 331 35.05 -10.93 29.86
N GLY A 332 35.07 -11.91 30.74
CA GLY A 332 34.75 -11.74 32.16
C GLY A 332 33.95 -12.91 32.76
N ASN A 333 33.62 -12.84 34.05
CA ASN A 333 32.76 -13.81 34.71
C ASN A 333 31.37 -13.82 34.03
N TRP A 334 30.93 -15.00 33.62
CA TRP A 334 29.59 -15.19 33.06
C TRP A 334 28.52 -14.84 34.11
N ILE A 335 27.65 -13.88 33.81
CA ILE A 335 26.50 -13.51 34.67
C ILE A 335 25.23 -13.83 33.90
N LYS A 336 24.33 -14.62 34.51
CA LYS A 336 22.99 -14.86 33.94
C LYS A 336 22.16 -13.61 34.02
N VAL A 337 21.94 -12.97 32.87
CA VAL A 337 21.01 -11.82 32.74
C VAL A 337 19.62 -12.34 32.45
N VAL A 338 18.64 -12.01 33.30
CA VAL A 338 17.24 -12.36 33.08
C VAL A 338 16.73 -11.65 31.81
N GLN A 339 16.32 -12.43 30.83
CA GLN A 339 15.77 -11.91 29.59
C GLN A 339 14.30 -11.51 29.75
N ARG A 340 13.86 -10.54 28.95
CA ARG A 340 12.46 -10.12 28.87
C ARG A 340 11.94 -10.38 27.45
N VAL A 341 10.67 -10.81 27.35
CA VAL A 341 9.97 -11.04 26.10
C VAL A 341 8.82 -10.06 26.00
N PRO A 342 8.65 -9.36 24.90
CA PRO A 342 7.51 -8.46 24.71
C PRO A 342 6.22 -9.26 24.52
N VAL A 343 5.21 -8.89 25.28
CA VAL A 343 3.84 -9.39 25.16
C VAL A 343 3.01 -8.25 24.63
N ARG A 344 2.38 -8.47 23.47
CA ARG A 344 1.50 -7.47 22.86
C ARG A 344 0.11 -7.53 23.47
N ILE A 345 -0.35 -6.40 23.96
CA ILE A 345 -1.65 -6.22 24.60
C ILE A 345 -2.48 -5.30 23.72
N ALA A 346 -3.63 -5.79 23.24
CA ALA A 346 -4.61 -5.00 22.52
C ALA A 346 -5.47 -4.22 23.51
N LEU A 347 -5.61 -2.91 23.29
CA LEU A 347 -6.42 -2.02 24.11
C LEU A 347 -7.85 -1.91 23.60
N ASP A 348 -8.81 -1.57 24.48
CA ASP A 348 -10.18 -1.25 24.08
C ASP A 348 -10.21 0.12 23.35
N PRO A 349 -10.63 0.19 22.08
CA PRO A 349 -10.69 1.43 21.30
C PRO A 349 -11.58 2.51 21.94
N LYS A 350 -12.59 2.15 22.72
CA LYS A 350 -13.48 3.10 23.38
C LYS A 350 -12.76 3.91 24.45
N GLN A 351 -11.92 3.25 25.25
CA GLN A 351 -11.12 3.92 26.29
C GLN A 351 -10.06 4.84 25.70
N LEU A 352 -9.50 4.49 24.52
CA LEU A 352 -8.58 5.35 23.78
C LEU A 352 -9.24 6.63 23.25
N GLY A 353 -10.55 6.60 22.98
CA GLY A 353 -11.33 7.77 22.57
C GLY A 353 -11.55 8.76 23.74
N GLU A 354 -11.74 8.26 24.95
CA GLU A 354 -11.97 9.08 26.16
C GLU A 354 -10.64 9.58 26.76
N HIS A 355 -9.63 8.73 26.79
CA HIS A 355 -8.31 9.02 27.34
C HIS A 355 -7.23 8.63 26.32
N PRO A 356 -6.86 9.52 25.38
CA PRO A 356 -5.92 9.18 24.32
C PRO A 356 -4.51 8.95 24.83
N LEU A 357 -3.91 7.83 24.41
CA LEU A 357 -2.52 7.49 24.68
C LEU A 357 -1.62 7.92 23.53
N ARG A 358 -0.39 8.32 23.84
CA ARG A 358 0.65 8.65 22.87
C ARG A 358 1.67 7.53 22.80
N VAL A 359 2.21 7.29 21.62
CA VAL A 359 3.28 6.31 21.42
C VAL A 359 4.51 6.69 22.26
N GLY A 360 5.09 5.70 22.94
CA GLY A 360 6.25 5.88 23.81
C GLY A 360 5.93 6.15 25.27
N LEU A 361 4.66 6.34 25.67
CA LEU A 361 4.29 6.46 27.08
C LEU A 361 4.53 5.15 27.83
N SER A 362 5.02 5.25 29.08
CA SER A 362 5.17 4.13 30.01
C SER A 362 3.85 3.77 30.67
N MET A 363 3.70 2.49 30.99
CA MET A 363 2.53 1.91 31.63
C MET A 363 2.94 0.79 32.59
N ASP A 364 2.17 0.62 33.64
CA ASP A 364 2.15 -0.62 34.42
C ASP A 364 1.14 -1.58 33.79
N ALA A 365 1.52 -2.83 33.60
CA ALA A 365 0.66 -3.86 33.07
C ALA A 365 0.52 -5.03 34.04
N GLU A 366 -0.72 -5.43 34.34
CA GLU A 366 -1.08 -6.55 35.18
C GLU A 366 -1.97 -7.52 34.41
N VAL A 367 -1.48 -8.74 34.20
CA VAL A 367 -2.18 -9.82 33.47
C VAL A 367 -2.83 -10.76 34.49
N ASP A 368 -4.11 -11.03 34.35
CA ASP A 368 -4.81 -12.07 35.09
C ASP A 368 -4.52 -13.43 34.43
N VAL A 369 -3.71 -14.25 35.12
CA VAL A 369 -3.28 -15.56 34.67
C VAL A 369 -4.09 -16.72 35.28
N SER A 370 -5.24 -16.43 35.88
CA SER A 370 -6.13 -17.46 36.48
C SER A 370 -6.57 -18.49 35.44
N ASN A 371 -6.81 -18.03 34.17
CA ASN A 371 -7.17 -18.92 33.08
C ASN A 371 -5.96 -19.22 32.19
N GLN A 372 -5.44 -20.44 32.24
CA GLN A 372 -4.31 -20.91 31.46
C GLN A 372 -4.71 -21.74 30.22
N GLY A 373 -5.99 -21.76 29.85
CA GLY A 373 -6.50 -22.54 28.70
C GLY A 373 -6.15 -21.99 27.34
N GLY A 374 -5.58 -20.77 27.26
CA GLY A 374 -5.14 -20.12 26.00
C GLY A 374 -3.83 -20.70 25.45
N LYS A 375 -3.50 -20.33 24.20
CA LYS A 375 -2.25 -20.72 23.55
C LYS A 375 -1.10 -19.81 23.99
N ALA A 376 0.11 -20.39 24.11
CA ALA A 376 1.32 -19.62 24.39
C ALA A 376 1.84 -18.87 23.14
N LEU A 377 1.62 -19.45 21.93
CA LEU A 377 1.97 -18.84 20.65
C LEU A 377 0.81 -19.04 19.67
N ALA A 378 0.65 -18.08 18.73
CA ALA A 378 -0.33 -18.22 17.67
C ALA A 378 0.11 -19.35 16.70
N ASP A 379 -0.82 -20.24 16.37
CA ASP A 379 -0.59 -21.42 15.52
C ASP A 379 -1.33 -21.35 14.18
N ALA A 380 -2.03 -20.26 13.92
CA ALA A 380 -2.75 -20.03 12.67
C ALA A 380 -2.47 -18.62 12.12
N PRO A 381 -2.38 -18.47 10.80
CA PRO A 381 -2.26 -17.15 10.18
C PRO A 381 -3.52 -16.31 10.43
N ARG A 382 -3.33 -15.00 10.60
CA ARG A 382 -4.46 -14.06 10.70
C ARG A 382 -5.17 -13.96 9.35
N GLN A 383 -6.49 -14.15 9.32
CA GLN A 383 -7.29 -14.18 8.08
C GLN A 383 -7.63 -12.79 7.53
N ALA A 384 -7.60 -11.74 8.32
CA ALA A 384 -7.94 -10.38 7.90
C ALA A 384 -6.71 -9.47 7.80
N ALA A 385 -6.72 -8.57 6.82
CA ALA A 385 -5.72 -7.51 6.73
C ALA A 385 -5.78 -6.61 7.98
N GLN A 386 -4.62 -6.33 8.58
CA GLN A 386 -4.55 -5.48 9.78
C GLN A 386 -4.82 -4.00 9.47
N ALA A 387 -4.48 -3.56 8.27
CA ALA A 387 -4.71 -2.20 7.81
C ALA A 387 -4.86 -2.19 6.29
N HIS A 388 -5.77 -1.38 5.78
CA HIS A 388 -5.93 -1.07 4.36
C HIS A 388 -6.28 0.41 4.23
N THR A 389 -5.94 1.00 3.09
CA THR A 389 -6.32 2.37 2.77
C THR A 389 -6.96 2.42 1.40
N GLN A 390 -7.97 3.28 1.25
CA GLN A 390 -8.60 3.59 -0.03
C GLN A 390 -8.17 4.96 -0.58
N ALA A 391 -7.28 5.66 0.12
CA ALA A 391 -6.86 7.02 -0.23
C ALA A 391 -6.23 7.13 -1.64
N PHE A 392 -5.79 6.01 -2.25
CA PHE A 392 -5.12 5.98 -3.55
C PHE A 392 -5.95 5.36 -4.69
N THR A 393 -7.15 4.81 -4.41
CA THR A 393 -7.95 4.07 -5.41
C THR A 393 -8.73 4.98 -6.38
N VAL A 394 -8.99 6.23 -6.02
CA VAL A 394 -9.84 7.16 -6.79
C VAL A 394 -9.20 7.60 -8.11
N HIS A 395 -7.89 7.45 -8.28
CA HIS A 395 -7.17 7.99 -9.43
C HIS A 395 -7.29 7.17 -10.72
N ASP A 396 -7.52 5.86 -10.63
CA ASP A 396 -7.61 4.99 -11.81
C ASP A 396 -8.87 5.25 -12.63
N ASP A 397 -10.00 5.48 -11.98
CA ASP A 397 -11.26 5.79 -12.66
C ASP A 397 -11.21 7.17 -13.35
N ALA A 398 -10.63 8.18 -12.68
CA ALA A 398 -10.45 9.50 -13.24
C ALA A 398 -9.50 9.49 -14.46
N ALA A 399 -8.43 8.68 -14.44
CA ALA A 399 -7.55 8.52 -15.59
C ALA A 399 -8.28 7.89 -16.79
N ASN A 400 -9.15 6.90 -16.55
CA ASN A 400 -9.96 6.29 -17.61
C ASN A 400 -11.00 7.26 -18.18
N ASP A 401 -11.57 8.13 -17.35
CA ASP A 401 -12.49 9.19 -17.82
C ASP A 401 -11.78 10.17 -18.72
N GLU A 402 -10.57 10.58 -18.37
CA GLU A 402 -9.75 11.48 -19.19
C GLU A 402 -9.41 10.86 -20.56
N ILE A 403 -8.97 9.59 -20.57
CA ILE A 403 -8.72 8.84 -21.80
C ILE A 403 -9.98 8.80 -22.68
N ARG A 404 -11.14 8.46 -22.09
CA ARG A 404 -12.43 8.44 -22.83
C ARG A 404 -12.78 9.80 -23.41
N ARG A 405 -12.53 10.88 -22.67
CA ARG A 405 -12.75 12.27 -23.13
C ARG A 405 -11.92 12.58 -24.38
N VAL A 406 -10.61 12.29 -24.34
CA VAL A 406 -9.69 12.53 -25.46
C VAL A 406 -10.06 11.70 -26.68
N ILE A 407 -10.37 10.42 -26.52
CA ILE A 407 -10.80 9.53 -27.61
C ILE A 407 -12.10 10.04 -28.22
N ALA A 408 -13.12 10.36 -27.42
CA ALA A 408 -14.41 10.86 -27.90
C ALA A 408 -14.27 12.16 -28.71
N ALA A 409 -13.42 13.08 -28.24
CA ALA A 409 -13.16 14.35 -28.94
C ALA A 409 -12.50 14.16 -30.31
N ASN A 410 -11.76 13.04 -30.55
CA ASN A 410 -10.98 12.82 -31.77
C ASN A 410 -11.54 11.69 -32.67
N SER A 411 -12.53 10.92 -32.20
CA SER A 411 -13.14 9.80 -32.95
C SER A 411 -14.09 10.27 -34.08
N GLY A 412 -14.39 11.54 -34.19
CA GLY A 412 -15.21 12.12 -35.28
C GLY A 412 -16.72 11.92 -35.14
N LYS A 413 -17.19 11.37 -34.02
CA LYS A 413 -18.61 11.39 -33.64
C LYS A 413 -18.88 12.77 -33.03
N GLY A 414 -19.53 13.67 -33.77
CA GLY A 414 -19.85 15.05 -33.51
C GLY A 414 -19.58 15.60 -32.09
N VAL A 415 -18.60 16.46 -32.00
CA VAL A 415 -18.32 17.24 -30.80
C VAL A 415 -19.48 18.24 -30.61
N LYS A 416 -20.37 17.95 -29.66
CA LYS A 416 -21.15 19.00 -29.03
C LYS A 416 -20.15 19.86 -28.24
N THR A 417 -20.02 21.10 -28.61
CA THR A 417 -19.17 22.15 -28.04
C THR A 417 -18.93 21.95 -26.53
N VAL A 418 -17.71 21.63 -26.17
CA VAL A 418 -17.22 21.74 -24.80
C VAL A 418 -17.18 23.24 -24.48
N LYS A 419 -17.97 23.66 -23.48
CA LYS A 419 -17.85 24.99 -22.90
C LYS A 419 -16.40 25.21 -22.49
N THR A 420 -15.77 26.20 -23.09
CA THR A 420 -14.49 26.76 -22.67
C THR A 420 -14.56 27.05 -21.17
N VAL A 421 -13.77 26.35 -20.39
CA VAL A 421 -13.54 26.68 -18.98
C VAL A 421 -12.84 28.03 -18.97
N SER A 422 -13.54 29.02 -18.44
CA SER A 422 -13.00 30.36 -18.21
C SER A 422 -11.74 30.27 -17.35
N PRO A 423 -10.65 30.97 -17.68
CA PRO A 423 -9.46 30.96 -16.83
C PRO A 423 -9.82 31.49 -15.45
N ALA A 424 -9.30 30.82 -14.41
CA ALA A 424 -9.47 31.24 -13.03
C ALA A 424 -9.05 32.68 -12.84
N PRO A 425 -9.78 33.50 -12.04
CA PRO A 425 -9.42 34.89 -11.79
C PRO A 425 -8.03 34.94 -11.11
N ALA A 426 -7.20 35.88 -11.65
CA ALA A 426 -5.89 36.17 -11.10
C ALA A 426 -6.01 36.57 -9.61
N PRO A 427 -5.04 36.19 -8.75
CA PRO A 427 -5.04 36.60 -7.35
C PRO A 427 -4.99 38.13 -7.26
N GLN A 428 -5.91 38.70 -6.50
CA GLN A 428 -5.95 40.13 -6.24
C GLN A 428 -4.71 40.55 -5.44
N PRO A 429 -4.08 41.67 -5.69
CA PRO A 429 -2.98 42.19 -4.88
C PRO A 429 -3.50 42.51 -3.48
N VAL A 430 -2.78 42.05 -2.47
CA VAL A 430 -3.04 42.37 -1.08
C VAL A 430 -2.70 43.82 -0.84
N ASP A 431 -3.70 44.63 -0.53
CA ASP A 431 -3.54 46.05 -0.18
C ASP A 431 -2.58 46.15 1.02
N GLY A 432 -1.46 46.82 0.76
CA GLY A 432 -0.48 47.20 1.76
C GLY A 432 -1.06 48.22 2.73
N GLY A 433 -1.56 47.77 3.87
CA GLY A 433 -1.92 48.66 5.00
C GLY A 433 -0.71 49.41 5.50
N SER A 434 -0.67 50.72 5.23
CA SER A 434 0.25 51.66 5.85
C SER A 434 0.11 51.64 7.38
N ALA A 435 1.12 51.14 8.06
CA ALA A 435 1.27 51.34 9.50
C ALA A 435 1.76 52.78 9.77
N VAL A 436 0.85 53.62 10.23
CA VAL A 436 1.16 54.91 10.86
C VAL A 436 1.73 54.63 12.24
N LEU A 437 2.99 55.04 12.48
CA LEU A 437 3.61 55.12 13.79
C LEU A 437 3.09 56.39 14.51
N PRO A 438 2.68 56.30 15.79
CA PRO A 438 2.51 57.48 16.62
C PRO A 438 3.82 57.86 17.28
N HIS A 439 3.98 59.16 17.45
CA HIS A 439 5.08 59.86 18.15
C HIS A 439 5.32 59.41 19.58
#